data_fc4decee6780fe9fe6b2e754295d0c4b
#
_entry.id   fc4decee6780fe9fe6b2e754295d0c4b
#
_cell.length_a   1.000
_cell.length_b   1.000
_cell.length_c   1.000
_cell.angle_alpha   90.00
_cell.angle_beta   90.00
_cell.angle_gamma   90.00
#
_symmetry.space_group_name_H-M   'P 1'
#
loop_
_entity.id
_entity.type
_entity.pdbx_description
1 polymer ?
#
loop_
_entity_poly.entity_id
_entity_poly.type
_entity_poly.pdbx_seq_one_letter_code
_entity_poly.pdbx_strand_id
1 'polypeptide(L)'
;APYMVAKRGAQEKDKEFLASTDTWFRPAGLSVGPDGHLYVIDMYRQHIETPLSIPADLQTDMDFDAGNTMGRIYRIVPQSSTGVKWEKPNLKDATTEQLVNTLSHKNKWWRTTAQRLLLERQDKTVIPQVKQLFAQSNDPRTRLHALYVLEGMDALDATIVKAALKDPAAGVRENAAILAERFPACLNDLQRLTEDSSLRVSYQATLSLGEFKDKNIIPWLAKTLQAHGQSKWFRAAVLSSELGSSVDLLDALTKSGFADKAEDWKKDLYKELAETIGARNQKSQLKDLLQRA
;
A
#
# COMPACT_ATOMS: atom_id res chain seq x y z
N ALA A 1 3.56 -14.23 -3.00
CA ALA A 1 2.85 -13.44 -1.99
C ALA A 1 2.11 -12.29 -2.68
N PRO A 2 0.91 -11.91 -2.23
CA PRO A 2 0.16 -10.79 -2.79
C PRO A 2 0.70 -9.42 -2.30
N TYR A 3 1.83 -9.40 -1.65
CA TYR A 3 2.49 -8.22 -1.09
C TYR A 3 4.00 -8.28 -1.33
N MET A 4 4.66 -7.13 -1.18
CA MET A 4 6.12 -7.06 -1.30
C MET A 4 6.78 -7.60 -0.03
N VAL A 5 7.77 -8.48 -0.22
CA VAL A 5 8.59 -9.02 0.89
C VAL A 5 10.02 -8.58 0.65
N ALA A 6 10.59 -7.89 1.62
CA ALA A 6 12.02 -7.60 1.62
C ALA A 6 12.80 -8.92 1.85
N LYS A 7 13.76 -9.17 0.99
CA LYS A 7 14.69 -10.31 1.14
C LYS A 7 16.12 -9.79 0.97
N ARG A 8 17.00 -10.27 1.82
CA ARG A 8 18.44 -10.05 1.63
C ARG A 8 18.91 -10.78 0.37
N GLY A 9 19.66 -10.10 -0.49
CA GLY A 9 20.26 -10.73 -1.66
C GLY A 9 21.25 -11.83 -1.27
N ALA A 10 21.37 -12.89 -2.08
CA ALA A 10 22.31 -13.98 -1.78
C ALA A 10 23.77 -13.49 -1.69
N GLN A 11 24.13 -12.44 -2.44
CA GLN A 11 25.47 -11.83 -2.43
C GLN A 11 25.71 -10.92 -1.22
N GLU A 12 24.65 -10.60 -0.48
CA GLU A 12 24.69 -9.72 0.72
C GLU A 12 24.60 -10.52 2.02
N LYS A 13 24.72 -11.84 1.93
CA LYS A 13 24.79 -12.69 3.11
C LYS A 13 25.98 -12.25 3.94
N ASP A 14 25.73 -12.03 5.23
CA ASP A 14 26.74 -11.59 6.22
C ASP A 14 27.39 -10.22 5.92
N LYS A 15 26.75 -9.39 5.08
CA LYS A 15 27.17 -8.01 4.81
C LYS A 15 26.04 -7.04 5.08
N GLU A 16 26.36 -5.93 5.72
CA GLU A 16 25.40 -4.82 5.87
C GLU A 16 25.63 -3.77 4.79
N PHE A 17 24.55 -3.13 4.35
CA PHE A 17 24.62 -2.00 3.41
C PHE A 17 25.36 -0.82 4.05
N LEU A 18 25.12 -0.58 5.33
CA LEU A 18 25.75 0.47 6.13
C LEU A 18 26.00 -0.08 7.53
N ALA A 19 27.24 0.04 8.01
CA ALA A 19 27.64 -0.33 9.33
C ALA A 19 28.54 0.76 9.94
N SER A 20 28.58 0.83 11.27
CA SER A 20 29.45 1.72 12.02
C SER A 20 30.15 0.94 13.13
N THR A 21 31.40 1.29 13.43
CA THR A 21 32.10 0.83 14.62
C THR A 21 31.72 1.61 15.87
N ASP A 22 31.01 2.74 15.72
CA ASP A 22 30.44 3.52 16.80
C ASP A 22 29.18 2.84 17.32
N THR A 23 29.23 2.36 18.57
CA THR A 23 28.11 1.61 19.19
C THR A 23 26.88 2.47 19.47
N TRP A 24 27.00 3.80 19.38
CA TRP A 24 25.87 4.73 19.55
C TRP A 24 25.15 5.06 18.24
N PHE A 25 25.66 4.56 17.11
CA PHE A 25 24.99 4.71 15.82
C PHE A 25 23.63 4.00 15.83
N ARG A 26 22.55 4.78 15.62
CA ARG A 26 21.15 4.31 15.65
C ARG A 26 20.41 4.84 14.43
N PRO A 27 20.51 4.17 13.27
CA PRO A 27 19.81 4.59 12.07
C PRO A 27 18.30 4.44 12.26
N ALA A 28 17.59 5.57 12.31
CA ALA A 28 16.16 5.64 12.59
C ALA A 28 15.32 5.89 11.34
N GLY A 29 15.93 6.37 10.24
CA GLY A 29 15.19 6.66 9.03
C GLY A 29 16.09 6.79 7.81
N LEU A 30 15.48 6.53 6.64
CA LEU A 30 16.12 6.62 5.32
C LEU A 30 15.27 7.48 4.39
N SER A 31 15.89 8.39 3.64
CA SER A 31 15.20 9.19 2.64
C SER A 31 16.10 9.49 1.45
N VAL A 32 15.51 9.55 0.25
CA VAL A 32 16.21 10.04 -0.93
C VAL A 32 16.04 11.55 -1.01
N GLY A 33 17.15 12.29 -1.10
CA GLY A 33 17.13 13.74 -1.20
C GLY A 33 16.92 14.26 -2.63
N PRO A 34 16.81 15.61 -2.78
CA PRO A 34 16.63 16.24 -4.09
C PRO A 34 17.79 16.01 -5.04
N ASP A 35 18.97 15.75 -4.53
CA ASP A 35 20.19 15.43 -5.25
C ASP A 35 20.28 13.94 -5.68
N GLY A 36 19.30 13.13 -5.32
CA GLY A 36 19.24 11.70 -5.64
C GLY A 36 20.07 10.81 -4.70
N HIS A 37 20.73 11.38 -3.69
CA HIS A 37 21.50 10.60 -2.73
C HIS A 37 20.62 10.09 -1.58
N LEU A 38 21.08 9.01 -0.94
CA LEU A 38 20.43 8.45 0.24
C LEU A 38 20.88 9.23 1.48
N TYR A 39 19.93 9.70 2.24
CA TYR A 39 20.14 10.32 3.56
C TYR A 39 19.72 9.34 4.65
N VAL A 40 20.57 9.20 5.66
CA VAL A 40 20.37 8.34 6.82
C VAL A 40 20.27 9.22 8.05
N ILE A 41 19.14 9.13 8.73
CA ILE A 41 18.91 9.82 9.99
C ILE A 41 19.46 8.93 11.10
N ASP A 42 20.47 9.41 11.81
CA ASP A 42 21.05 8.75 12.97
C ASP A 42 20.58 9.46 14.24
N MET A 43 19.81 8.76 15.05
CA MET A 43 19.30 9.28 16.30
C MET A 43 20.43 9.48 17.33
N TYR A 44 21.52 8.71 17.20
CA TYR A 44 22.72 8.72 18.01
C TYR A 44 22.44 8.67 19.51
N ARG A 45 22.21 7.48 20.02
CA ARG A 45 21.88 7.23 21.43
C ARG A 45 22.71 6.07 21.98
N GLN A 46 23.14 6.19 23.22
CA GLN A 46 23.70 5.06 23.95
C GLN A 46 22.61 4.00 24.18
N HIS A 47 21.47 4.42 24.71
CA HIS A 47 20.30 3.59 24.98
C HIS A 47 19.10 4.09 24.19
N ILE A 48 18.29 3.19 23.63
CA ILE A 48 17.06 3.48 22.90
C ILE A 48 15.81 2.92 23.58
N GLU A 49 16.01 2.03 24.54
CA GLU A 49 14.96 1.43 25.33
C GLU A 49 14.36 2.45 26.31
N THR A 50 13.06 2.31 26.56
CA THR A 50 12.43 3.10 27.63
C THR A 50 12.84 2.54 29.00
N PRO A 51 13.11 3.39 30.00
CA PRO A 51 13.40 2.94 31.37
C PRO A 51 12.38 1.95 31.91
N LEU A 52 11.10 2.10 31.50
CA LEU A 52 10.01 1.21 31.93
C LEU A 52 10.17 -0.25 31.46
N SER A 53 10.93 -0.50 30.40
CA SER A 53 11.17 -1.85 29.87
C SER A 53 12.41 -2.55 30.45
N ILE A 54 13.17 -1.85 31.30
CA ILE A 54 14.43 -2.34 31.86
C ILE A 54 14.24 -2.60 33.38
N PRO A 55 14.69 -3.75 33.89
CA PRO A 55 14.71 -4.00 35.35
C PRO A 55 15.41 -2.89 36.13
N ALA A 56 14.84 -2.48 37.28
CA ALA A 56 15.30 -1.33 38.01
C ALA A 56 16.76 -1.44 38.51
N ASP A 57 17.22 -2.64 38.81
CA ASP A 57 18.61 -2.93 39.21
C ASP A 57 19.62 -2.68 38.08
N LEU A 58 19.20 -2.79 36.82
CA LEU A 58 20.04 -2.52 35.65
C LEU A 58 20.02 -1.05 35.23
N GLN A 59 19.08 -0.25 35.73
CA GLN A 59 18.97 1.17 35.38
C GLN A 59 19.99 2.05 36.11
N THR A 60 20.56 1.59 37.22
CA THR A 60 21.36 2.42 38.15
C THR A 60 22.59 3.09 37.48
N ASP A 61 23.19 2.41 36.50
CA ASP A 61 24.38 2.90 35.80
C ASP A 61 24.09 3.34 34.36
N MET A 62 22.81 3.51 33.99
CA MET A 62 22.37 3.88 32.63
C MET A 62 22.05 5.37 32.53
N ASP A 63 22.70 6.06 31.58
CA ASP A 63 22.34 7.42 31.19
C ASP A 63 21.43 7.37 29.97
N PHE A 64 20.12 7.48 30.19
CA PHE A 64 19.10 7.47 29.15
C PHE A 64 19.10 8.74 28.30
N ASP A 65 19.76 9.81 28.73
CA ASP A 65 19.88 11.06 27.99
C ASP A 65 21.17 11.14 27.15
N ALA A 66 22.10 10.19 27.35
CA ALA A 66 23.36 10.17 26.63
C ALA A 66 23.17 10.20 25.11
N GLY A 67 23.67 11.24 24.47
CA GLY A 67 23.55 11.50 23.02
C GLY A 67 22.29 12.30 22.60
N ASN A 68 21.48 12.83 23.53
CA ASN A 68 20.21 13.49 23.21
C ASN A 68 20.31 14.75 22.33
N THR A 69 21.49 15.37 22.24
CA THR A 69 21.79 16.52 21.40
C THR A 69 22.71 16.20 20.22
N MET A 70 23.05 14.91 20.01
CA MET A 70 24.09 14.48 19.08
C MET A 70 23.55 13.79 17.81
N GLY A 71 22.25 13.84 17.59
CA GLY A 71 21.62 13.31 16.38
C GLY A 71 22.21 13.95 15.11
N ARG A 72 22.34 13.17 14.04
CA ARG A 72 22.98 13.61 12.81
C ARG A 72 22.32 13.01 11.57
N ILE A 73 22.58 13.62 10.42
CA ILE A 73 22.11 13.14 9.13
C ILE A 73 23.33 12.88 8.25
N TYR A 74 23.49 11.64 7.83
CA TYR A 74 24.51 11.26 6.86
C TYR A 74 23.93 11.32 5.44
N ARG A 75 24.75 11.74 4.48
CA ARG A 75 24.49 11.65 3.05
C ARG A 75 25.44 10.63 2.44
N ILE A 76 24.90 9.57 1.86
CA ILE A 76 25.67 8.54 1.19
C ILE A 76 25.87 8.95 -0.27
N VAL A 77 27.11 9.18 -0.65
CA VAL A 77 27.51 9.63 -1.98
C VAL A 77 28.34 8.54 -2.65
N PRO A 78 27.92 7.98 -3.80
CA PRO A 78 28.77 7.08 -4.57
C PRO A 78 30.06 7.76 -5.00
N GLN A 79 31.19 7.07 -4.99
CA GLN A 79 32.48 7.63 -5.39
C GLN A 79 32.44 8.19 -6.81
N SER A 80 31.71 7.52 -7.72
CA SER A 80 31.55 7.95 -9.12
C SER A 80 30.77 9.26 -9.29
N SER A 81 30.06 9.71 -8.25
CA SER A 81 29.28 10.97 -8.31
C SER A 81 29.90 12.11 -7.49
N THR A 82 31.11 11.92 -6.97
CA THR A 82 31.85 13.02 -6.34
C THR A 82 32.17 14.12 -7.34
N GLY A 83 31.76 15.35 -7.05
CA GLY A 83 31.95 16.49 -7.94
C GLY A 83 30.80 16.72 -8.95
N VAL A 84 29.82 15.84 -9.05
CA VAL A 84 28.63 16.07 -9.87
C VAL A 84 27.82 17.23 -9.27
N LYS A 85 27.63 18.28 -10.06
CA LYS A 85 26.72 19.38 -9.67
C LYS A 85 25.28 18.89 -9.72
N TRP A 86 24.53 19.16 -8.68
CA TRP A 86 23.11 18.89 -8.61
C TRP A 86 22.31 20.19 -8.58
N GLU A 87 21.10 20.15 -9.08
CA GLU A 87 20.21 21.30 -9.10
C GLU A 87 19.66 21.55 -7.70
N LYS A 88 19.86 22.78 -7.19
CA LYS A 88 19.27 23.19 -5.92
C LYS A 88 17.77 23.34 -6.09
N PRO A 89 16.95 22.66 -5.28
CA PRO A 89 15.51 22.75 -5.40
C PRO A 89 15.01 24.15 -5.05
N ASN A 90 14.15 24.69 -5.90
CA ASN A 90 13.43 25.94 -5.66
C ASN A 90 11.95 25.78 -6.07
N LEU A 91 11.26 24.76 -5.53
CA LEU A 91 9.86 24.49 -5.85
C LEU A 91 8.90 25.45 -5.14
N LYS A 92 9.36 26.22 -4.14
CA LYS A 92 8.55 27.21 -3.46
C LYS A 92 8.04 28.29 -4.43
N ASP A 93 8.93 28.74 -5.31
CA ASP A 93 8.68 29.81 -6.27
C ASP A 93 8.21 29.29 -7.64
N ALA A 94 8.09 27.98 -7.80
CA ALA A 94 7.60 27.36 -9.03
C ALA A 94 6.13 27.71 -9.26
N THR A 95 5.75 27.96 -10.53
CA THR A 95 4.34 28.11 -10.89
C THR A 95 3.59 26.78 -10.73
N THR A 96 2.25 26.82 -10.71
CA THR A 96 1.46 25.60 -10.59
C THR A 96 1.67 24.67 -11.78
N GLU A 97 1.80 25.22 -13.01
CA GLU A 97 2.11 24.46 -14.22
C GLU A 97 3.51 23.81 -14.16
N GLN A 98 4.50 24.52 -13.60
CA GLN A 98 5.84 23.96 -13.38
C GLN A 98 5.81 22.78 -12.39
N LEU A 99 4.97 22.86 -11.36
CA LEU A 99 4.77 21.74 -10.43
C LEU A 99 4.12 20.55 -11.12
N VAL A 100 3.12 20.76 -12.01
CA VAL A 100 2.53 19.66 -12.81
C VAL A 100 3.61 18.99 -13.66
N ASN A 101 4.44 19.74 -14.35
CA ASN A 101 5.55 19.19 -15.15
C ASN A 101 6.56 18.41 -14.28
N THR A 102 6.77 18.86 -13.04
CA THR A 102 7.69 18.21 -12.08
C THR A 102 7.18 16.83 -11.62
N LEU A 103 5.91 16.52 -11.76
CA LEU A 103 5.37 15.17 -11.52
C LEU A 103 6.01 14.10 -12.42
N SER A 104 6.67 14.49 -13.51
CA SER A 104 7.42 13.60 -14.41
C SER A 104 8.91 13.50 -14.08
N HIS A 105 9.39 14.13 -13.03
CA HIS A 105 10.80 14.14 -12.68
C HIS A 105 11.31 12.74 -12.30
N LYS A 106 12.53 12.37 -12.72
CA LYS A 106 13.11 11.04 -12.46
C LYS A 106 13.28 10.74 -10.98
N ASN A 107 13.70 11.73 -10.19
CA ASN A 107 13.88 11.59 -8.75
C ASN A 107 12.54 11.69 -8.01
N LYS A 108 12.29 10.73 -7.12
CA LYS A 108 11.05 10.65 -6.32
C LYS A 108 10.83 11.91 -5.48
N TRP A 109 11.88 12.48 -4.88
CA TRP A 109 11.77 13.66 -4.01
C TRP A 109 11.05 14.81 -4.72
N TRP A 110 11.45 15.09 -5.97
CA TRP A 110 10.84 16.15 -6.79
C TRP A 110 9.36 15.87 -7.07
N ARG A 111 9.03 14.64 -7.49
CA ARG A 111 7.63 14.26 -7.77
C ARG A 111 6.74 14.37 -6.53
N THR A 112 7.19 13.83 -5.39
CA THR A 112 6.40 13.85 -4.14
C THR A 112 6.27 15.26 -3.58
N THR A 113 7.31 16.10 -3.70
CA THR A 113 7.26 17.51 -3.27
C THR A 113 6.34 18.33 -4.17
N ALA A 114 6.39 18.11 -5.49
CA ALA A 114 5.48 18.77 -6.43
C ALA A 114 4.02 18.39 -6.17
N GLN A 115 3.73 17.10 -5.97
CA GLN A 115 2.39 16.63 -5.60
C GLN A 115 1.90 17.31 -4.32
N ARG A 116 2.71 17.33 -3.26
CA ARG A 116 2.37 17.99 -2.00
C ARG A 116 2.03 19.47 -2.20
N LEU A 117 2.89 20.22 -2.93
CA LEU A 117 2.67 21.65 -3.18
C LEU A 117 1.42 21.91 -4.04
N LEU A 118 1.12 21.04 -5.02
CA LEU A 118 -0.12 21.13 -5.79
C LEU A 118 -1.35 20.96 -4.89
N LEU A 119 -1.31 19.98 -3.97
CA LEU A 119 -2.40 19.74 -3.03
C LEU A 119 -2.52 20.87 -1.98
N GLU A 120 -1.42 21.46 -1.52
CA GLU A 120 -1.43 22.60 -0.61
C GLU A 120 -2.01 23.86 -1.28
N ARG A 121 -1.69 24.09 -2.55
CA ARG A 121 -2.16 25.26 -3.29
C ARG A 121 -3.63 25.19 -3.71
N GLN A 122 -4.15 23.99 -3.98
CA GLN A 122 -5.52 23.77 -4.47
C GLN A 122 -5.91 24.62 -5.70
N ASP A 123 -4.93 24.94 -6.55
CA ASP A 123 -5.17 25.69 -7.78
C ASP A 123 -5.76 24.76 -8.86
N LYS A 124 -7.08 24.82 -9.00
CA LYS A 124 -7.84 23.94 -9.90
C LYS A 124 -7.68 24.28 -11.38
N THR A 125 -7.03 25.39 -11.72
CA THR A 125 -6.81 25.78 -13.12
C THR A 125 -5.96 24.78 -13.89
N VAL A 126 -5.10 24.01 -13.19
CA VAL A 126 -4.22 23.01 -13.79
C VAL A 126 -4.84 21.64 -13.96
N ILE A 127 -6.10 21.40 -13.51
CA ILE A 127 -6.77 20.10 -13.65
C ILE A 127 -6.74 19.56 -15.09
N PRO A 128 -7.00 20.36 -16.15
CA PRO A 128 -6.91 19.87 -17.52
C PRO A 128 -5.51 19.33 -17.87
N GLN A 129 -4.46 20.04 -17.44
CA GLN A 129 -3.07 19.64 -17.66
C GLN A 129 -2.74 18.34 -16.89
N VAL A 130 -3.21 18.18 -15.66
CA VAL A 130 -3.00 16.95 -14.88
C VAL A 130 -3.74 15.78 -15.52
N LYS A 131 -4.97 15.96 -16.03
CA LYS A 131 -5.71 14.93 -16.78
C LYS A 131 -4.97 14.54 -18.06
N GLN A 132 -4.42 15.51 -18.79
CA GLN A 132 -3.60 15.25 -19.97
C GLN A 132 -2.33 14.48 -19.62
N LEU A 133 -1.65 14.86 -18.53
CA LEU A 133 -0.45 14.18 -18.05
C LEU A 133 -0.73 12.70 -17.71
N PHE A 134 -1.86 12.41 -17.05
CA PHE A 134 -2.30 11.05 -16.79
C PHE A 134 -2.51 10.27 -18.09
N ALA A 135 -3.19 10.86 -19.05
CA ALA A 135 -3.58 10.18 -20.29
C ALA A 135 -2.38 9.91 -21.23
N GLN A 136 -1.37 10.80 -21.24
CA GLN A 136 -0.30 10.79 -22.25
C GLN A 136 1.06 10.30 -21.74
N SER A 137 1.29 10.29 -20.43
CA SER A 137 2.60 9.90 -19.89
C SER A 137 2.87 8.41 -20.08
N ASN A 138 4.04 8.08 -20.61
CA ASN A 138 4.53 6.70 -20.67
C ASN A 138 5.08 6.19 -19.33
N ASP A 139 5.41 7.09 -18.38
CA ASP A 139 5.92 6.71 -17.06
C ASP A 139 4.75 6.40 -16.09
N PRO A 140 4.60 5.15 -15.63
CA PRO A 140 3.54 4.79 -14.70
C PRO A 140 3.60 5.54 -13.37
N ARG A 141 4.80 5.99 -12.95
CA ARG A 141 4.97 6.79 -11.73
C ARG A 141 4.34 8.16 -11.90
N THR A 142 4.51 8.78 -13.06
CA THR A 142 3.87 10.05 -13.41
C THR A 142 2.36 9.93 -13.45
N ARG A 143 1.84 8.86 -14.11
CA ARG A 143 0.39 8.60 -14.14
C ARG A 143 -0.19 8.42 -12.73
N LEU A 144 0.53 7.71 -11.87
CA LEU A 144 0.12 7.51 -10.48
C LEU A 144 0.08 8.83 -9.69
N HIS A 145 1.11 9.68 -9.81
CA HIS A 145 1.11 10.99 -9.19
C HIS A 145 -0.03 11.87 -9.71
N ALA A 146 -0.30 11.85 -11.02
CA ALA A 146 -1.41 12.59 -11.62
C ALA A 146 -2.78 12.12 -11.06
N LEU A 147 -3.00 10.82 -10.90
CA LEU A 147 -4.21 10.27 -10.29
C LEU A 147 -4.43 10.81 -8.87
N TYR A 148 -3.40 10.78 -8.03
CA TYR A 148 -3.51 11.26 -6.65
C TYR A 148 -3.59 12.79 -6.54
N VAL A 149 -3.05 13.54 -7.51
CA VAL A 149 -3.31 14.99 -7.59
C VAL A 149 -4.77 15.25 -7.93
N LEU A 150 -5.34 14.52 -8.91
CA LEU A 150 -6.77 14.65 -9.26
C LEU A 150 -7.67 14.27 -8.09
N GLU A 151 -7.32 13.20 -7.36
CA GLU A 151 -8.05 12.77 -6.16
C GLU A 151 -8.02 13.85 -5.08
N GLY A 152 -6.84 14.34 -4.70
CA GLY A 152 -6.70 15.34 -3.64
C GLY A 152 -7.16 16.75 -4.02
N MET A 153 -7.41 17.03 -5.31
CA MET A 153 -8.07 18.23 -5.81
C MET A 153 -9.59 18.06 -6.01
N ASP A 154 -10.14 16.91 -5.64
CA ASP A 154 -11.55 16.56 -5.86
C ASP A 154 -11.99 16.66 -7.34
N ALA A 155 -11.09 16.25 -8.23
CA ALA A 155 -11.26 16.31 -9.69
C ALA A 155 -11.19 14.92 -10.35
N LEU A 156 -11.12 13.85 -9.54
CA LEU A 156 -11.15 12.48 -9.99
C LEU A 156 -12.60 12.07 -10.29
N ASP A 157 -12.82 11.39 -11.41
CA ASP A 157 -14.13 10.88 -11.81
C ASP A 157 -14.06 9.39 -12.19
N ALA A 158 -15.22 8.75 -12.30
CA ALA A 158 -15.32 7.33 -12.64
C ALA A 158 -14.69 6.98 -14.01
N THR A 159 -14.65 7.91 -14.96
CA THR A 159 -14.07 7.69 -16.29
C THR A 159 -12.56 7.53 -16.20
N ILE A 160 -11.92 8.40 -15.43
CA ILE A 160 -10.46 8.37 -15.19
C ILE A 160 -10.09 7.10 -14.40
N VAL A 161 -10.87 6.77 -13.36
CA VAL A 161 -10.62 5.56 -12.56
C VAL A 161 -10.76 4.30 -13.41
N LYS A 162 -11.81 4.20 -14.26
CA LYS A 162 -11.97 3.08 -15.22
C LYS A 162 -10.81 2.95 -16.20
N ALA A 163 -10.25 4.07 -16.65
CA ALA A 163 -9.04 4.05 -17.48
C ALA A 163 -7.83 3.53 -16.70
N ALA A 164 -7.66 3.98 -15.45
CA ALA A 164 -6.57 3.56 -14.57
C ALA A 164 -6.67 2.08 -14.15
N LEU A 165 -7.88 1.53 -13.98
CA LEU A 165 -8.10 0.10 -13.74
C LEU A 165 -7.64 -0.79 -14.91
N LYS A 166 -7.44 -0.21 -16.10
CA LYS A 166 -6.94 -0.88 -17.31
C LYS A 166 -5.50 -0.51 -17.67
N ASP A 167 -4.82 0.20 -16.80
CA ASP A 167 -3.44 0.66 -17.04
C ASP A 167 -2.50 -0.54 -17.28
N PRO A 168 -1.55 -0.46 -18.23
CA PRO A 168 -0.58 -1.54 -18.47
C PRO A 168 0.30 -1.84 -17.24
N ALA A 169 0.54 -0.85 -16.39
CA ALA A 169 1.35 -1.03 -15.17
C ALA A 169 0.52 -1.51 -13.99
N ALA A 170 0.88 -2.66 -13.43
CA ALA A 170 0.20 -3.26 -12.28
C ALA A 170 0.10 -2.30 -11.08
N GLY A 171 1.14 -1.50 -10.79
CA GLY A 171 1.11 -0.55 -9.69
C GLY A 171 0.07 0.57 -9.88
N VAL A 172 -0.24 0.97 -11.11
CA VAL A 172 -1.33 1.93 -11.38
C VAL A 172 -2.68 1.26 -11.19
N ARG A 173 -2.88 0.02 -11.72
CA ARG A 173 -4.12 -0.74 -11.52
C ARG A 173 -4.41 -1.03 -10.04
N GLU A 174 -3.38 -1.39 -9.26
CA GLU A 174 -3.49 -1.63 -7.81
C GLU A 174 -4.02 -0.38 -7.07
N ASN A 175 -3.45 0.79 -7.34
CA ASN A 175 -3.91 2.04 -6.74
C ASN A 175 -5.27 2.49 -7.29
N ALA A 176 -5.55 2.23 -8.56
CA ALA A 176 -6.86 2.50 -9.15
C ALA A 176 -7.97 1.66 -8.50
N ALA A 177 -7.67 0.42 -8.06
CA ALA A 177 -8.61 -0.41 -7.30
C ALA A 177 -9.02 0.26 -5.98
N ILE A 178 -8.06 0.84 -5.24
CA ILE A 178 -8.35 1.61 -4.02
C ILE A 178 -9.24 2.83 -4.34
N LEU A 179 -8.87 3.59 -5.36
CA LEU A 179 -9.64 4.78 -5.74
C LEU A 179 -11.05 4.44 -6.25
N ALA A 180 -11.24 3.24 -6.81
CA ALA A 180 -12.52 2.76 -7.31
C ALA A 180 -13.58 2.55 -6.21
N GLU A 181 -13.18 2.38 -4.96
CA GLU A 181 -14.10 2.20 -3.82
C GLU A 181 -15.11 3.36 -3.69
N ARG A 182 -14.73 4.56 -4.13
CA ARG A 182 -15.58 5.76 -4.11
C ARG A 182 -16.53 5.85 -5.30
N PHE A 183 -16.43 4.95 -6.29
CA PHE A 183 -17.16 5.05 -7.56
C PHE A 183 -17.95 3.77 -7.87
N PRO A 184 -19.24 3.66 -7.48
CA PRO A 184 -20.06 2.48 -7.75
C PRO A 184 -20.08 2.07 -9.23
N ALA A 185 -19.93 3.02 -10.14
CA ALA A 185 -19.85 2.76 -11.58
C ALA A 185 -18.61 1.94 -12.01
N CYS A 186 -17.62 1.76 -11.12
CA CYS A 186 -16.41 0.98 -11.38
C CYS A 186 -16.52 -0.48 -10.92
N LEU A 187 -17.64 -0.89 -10.30
CA LEU A 187 -17.81 -2.23 -9.73
C LEU A 187 -17.47 -3.35 -10.71
N ASN A 188 -18.00 -3.31 -11.92
CA ASN A 188 -17.75 -4.36 -12.93
C ASN A 188 -16.28 -4.44 -13.38
N ASP A 189 -15.58 -3.31 -13.45
CA ASP A 189 -14.16 -3.29 -13.79
C ASP A 189 -13.32 -3.83 -12.61
N LEU A 190 -13.70 -3.50 -11.38
CA LEU A 190 -13.07 -4.00 -10.16
C LEU A 190 -13.25 -5.51 -9.99
N GLN A 191 -14.45 -6.03 -10.26
CA GLN A 191 -14.73 -7.47 -10.26
C GLN A 191 -13.76 -8.24 -11.18
N ARG A 192 -13.52 -7.75 -12.39
CA ARG A 192 -12.57 -8.37 -13.32
C ARG A 192 -11.13 -8.34 -12.81
N LEU A 193 -10.74 -7.33 -12.06
CA LEU A 193 -9.39 -7.21 -11.50
C LEU A 193 -9.10 -8.22 -10.38
N THR A 194 -10.11 -8.88 -9.81
CA THR A 194 -9.85 -10.02 -8.90
C THR A 194 -9.15 -11.19 -9.60
N GLU A 195 -9.19 -11.22 -10.93
CA GLU A 195 -8.50 -12.20 -11.77
C GLU A 195 -7.27 -11.62 -12.50
N ASP A 196 -6.74 -10.48 -12.05
CA ASP A 196 -5.55 -9.86 -12.64
C ASP A 196 -4.34 -10.78 -12.56
N SER A 197 -3.52 -10.77 -13.60
CA SER A 197 -2.27 -11.56 -13.67
C SER A 197 -1.26 -11.21 -12.58
N SER A 198 -1.34 -9.99 -12.03
CA SER A 198 -0.57 -9.57 -10.87
C SER A 198 -1.31 -9.91 -9.58
N LEU A 199 -0.77 -10.82 -8.77
CA LEU A 199 -1.35 -11.17 -7.47
C LEU A 199 -1.59 -9.97 -6.55
N ARG A 200 -0.77 -8.91 -6.66
CA ARG A 200 -0.96 -7.68 -5.89
C ARG A 200 -2.22 -6.94 -6.30
N VAL A 201 -2.46 -6.85 -7.60
CA VAL A 201 -3.67 -6.21 -8.14
C VAL A 201 -4.90 -7.04 -7.78
N SER A 202 -4.86 -8.36 -8.00
CA SER A 202 -5.94 -9.28 -7.63
C SER A 202 -6.27 -9.19 -6.13
N TYR A 203 -5.26 -9.15 -5.28
CA TYR A 203 -5.42 -9.02 -3.83
C TYR A 203 -6.06 -7.69 -3.45
N GLN A 204 -5.56 -6.56 -3.98
CA GLN A 204 -6.14 -5.24 -3.71
C GLN A 204 -7.56 -5.14 -4.25
N ALA A 205 -7.81 -5.64 -5.46
CA ALA A 205 -9.16 -5.68 -6.03
C ALA A 205 -10.14 -6.48 -5.16
N THR A 206 -9.68 -7.56 -4.53
CA THR A 206 -10.49 -8.36 -3.59
C THR A 206 -10.83 -7.56 -2.33
N LEU A 207 -9.86 -6.82 -1.76
CA LEU A 207 -10.10 -5.93 -0.62
C LEU A 207 -11.10 -4.83 -0.98
N SER A 208 -10.83 -4.10 -2.06
CA SER A 208 -11.66 -2.99 -2.52
C SER A 208 -13.07 -3.41 -2.93
N LEU A 209 -13.21 -4.63 -3.49
CA LEU A 209 -14.52 -5.19 -3.81
C LEU A 209 -15.38 -5.38 -2.55
N GLY A 210 -14.74 -5.70 -1.42
CA GLY A 210 -15.40 -5.87 -0.12
C GLY A 210 -16.05 -4.61 0.45
N GLU A 211 -15.68 -3.41 -0.04
CA GLU A 211 -16.30 -2.13 0.37
C GLU A 211 -17.69 -1.92 -0.24
N PHE A 212 -18.02 -2.68 -1.29
CA PHE A 212 -19.33 -2.56 -1.95
C PHE A 212 -20.38 -3.42 -1.22
N LYS A 213 -21.55 -2.84 -0.97
CA LYS A 213 -22.71 -3.54 -0.36
C LYS A 213 -23.63 -4.22 -1.38
N ASP A 214 -23.13 -4.50 -2.57
CA ASP A 214 -23.86 -5.15 -3.66
C ASP A 214 -23.63 -6.67 -3.62
N LYS A 215 -24.69 -7.47 -3.45
CA LYS A 215 -24.59 -8.95 -3.43
C LYS A 215 -23.99 -9.55 -4.71
N ASN A 216 -23.95 -8.80 -5.81
CA ASN A 216 -23.27 -9.22 -7.04
C ASN A 216 -21.76 -9.42 -6.88
N ILE A 217 -21.15 -8.99 -5.77
CA ILE A 217 -19.74 -9.27 -5.47
C ILE A 217 -19.50 -10.70 -4.99
N ILE A 218 -20.50 -11.37 -4.39
CA ILE A 218 -20.36 -12.69 -3.75
C ILE A 218 -19.81 -13.76 -4.69
N PRO A 219 -20.28 -13.90 -5.93
CA PRO A 219 -19.72 -14.86 -6.87
C PRO A 219 -18.21 -14.64 -7.16
N TRP A 220 -17.79 -13.38 -7.20
CA TRP A 220 -16.39 -13.02 -7.43
C TRP A 220 -15.52 -13.30 -6.22
N LEU A 221 -16.01 -13.04 -5.01
CA LEU A 221 -15.34 -13.41 -3.76
C LEU A 221 -15.20 -14.93 -3.64
N ALA A 222 -16.25 -15.70 -3.97
CA ALA A 222 -16.21 -17.16 -4.01
C ALA A 222 -15.18 -17.66 -5.03
N LYS A 223 -15.14 -17.08 -6.23
CA LYS A 223 -14.15 -17.39 -7.27
C LYS A 223 -12.71 -17.08 -6.83
N THR A 224 -12.52 -15.97 -6.14
CA THR A 224 -11.21 -15.60 -5.55
C THR A 224 -10.75 -16.64 -4.54
N LEU A 225 -11.65 -17.14 -3.68
CA LEU A 225 -11.33 -18.20 -2.72
C LEU A 225 -11.02 -19.54 -3.42
N GLN A 226 -11.69 -19.85 -4.53
CA GLN A 226 -11.37 -21.04 -5.32
C GLN A 226 -9.95 -20.96 -5.92
N ALA A 227 -9.56 -19.78 -6.42
CA ALA A 227 -8.26 -19.58 -7.07
C ALA A 227 -7.10 -19.38 -6.06
N HIS A 228 -7.33 -18.72 -4.96
CA HIS A 228 -6.27 -18.21 -4.06
C HIS A 228 -6.49 -18.52 -2.58
N GLY A 229 -7.52 -19.26 -2.20
CA GLY A 229 -7.91 -19.51 -0.80
C GLY A 229 -6.88 -20.28 0.04
N GLN A 230 -5.90 -20.96 -0.57
CA GLN A 230 -4.75 -21.51 0.14
C GLN A 230 -3.93 -20.41 0.85
N SER A 231 -3.93 -19.20 0.31
CA SER A 231 -3.28 -18.04 0.92
C SER A 231 -4.17 -17.46 2.03
N LYS A 232 -3.67 -17.49 3.26
CA LYS A 232 -4.35 -16.83 4.39
C LYS A 232 -4.66 -15.36 4.15
N TRP A 233 -3.87 -14.68 3.31
CA TRP A 233 -4.08 -13.27 2.99
C TRP A 233 -5.32 -13.06 2.12
N PHE A 234 -5.53 -13.91 1.11
CA PHE A 234 -6.74 -13.84 0.31
C PHE A 234 -7.98 -14.23 1.10
N ARG A 235 -7.89 -15.23 2.00
CA ARG A 235 -8.98 -15.54 2.93
C ARG A 235 -9.32 -14.32 3.81
N ALA A 236 -8.30 -13.71 4.42
CA ALA A 236 -8.49 -12.51 5.23
C ALA A 236 -9.09 -11.35 4.42
N ALA A 237 -8.64 -11.12 3.16
CA ALA A 237 -9.18 -10.08 2.30
C ALA A 237 -10.68 -10.30 2.00
N VAL A 238 -11.09 -11.53 1.71
CA VAL A 238 -12.51 -11.85 1.50
C VAL A 238 -13.31 -11.69 2.79
N LEU A 239 -12.85 -12.31 3.89
CA LEU A 239 -13.56 -12.34 5.16
C LEU A 239 -13.59 -10.99 5.89
N SER A 240 -12.75 -10.02 5.51
CA SER A 240 -12.77 -8.66 6.07
C SER A 240 -14.04 -7.88 5.68
N SER A 241 -14.68 -8.24 4.58
CA SER A 241 -15.92 -7.59 4.12
C SER A 241 -17.16 -8.19 4.78
N GLU A 242 -18.25 -7.39 4.84
CA GLU A 242 -19.53 -7.84 5.38
C GLU A 242 -20.12 -9.00 4.55
N LEU A 243 -20.13 -8.87 3.23
CA LEU A 243 -20.67 -9.89 2.32
C LEU A 243 -19.73 -11.09 2.16
N GLY A 244 -18.43 -10.86 2.24
CA GLY A 244 -17.41 -11.92 2.18
C GLY A 244 -17.32 -12.76 3.45
N SER A 245 -18.01 -12.37 4.53
CA SER A 245 -18.14 -13.13 5.77
C SER A 245 -19.62 -13.34 6.12
N SER A 246 -20.41 -13.76 5.14
CA SER A 246 -21.87 -13.97 5.24
C SER A 246 -22.26 -15.41 4.90
N VAL A 247 -23.48 -15.78 5.30
CA VAL A 247 -24.09 -17.06 4.90
C VAL A 247 -24.28 -17.14 3.38
N ASP A 248 -24.50 -16.01 2.72
CA ASP A 248 -24.60 -15.95 1.25
C ASP A 248 -23.31 -16.41 0.56
N LEU A 249 -22.13 -16.06 1.13
CA LEU A 249 -20.85 -16.59 0.63
C LEU A 249 -20.73 -18.09 0.85
N LEU A 250 -21.13 -18.58 2.02
CA LEU A 250 -21.16 -20.03 2.30
C LEU A 250 -22.00 -20.77 1.27
N ASP A 251 -23.21 -20.27 0.96
CA ASP A 251 -24.09 -20.83 -0.05
C ASP A 251 -23.45 -20.82 -1.45
N ALA A 252 -22.78 -19.75 -1.82
CA ALA A 252 -22.09 -19.65 -3.11
C ALA A 252 -20.94 -20.66 -3.21
N LEU A 253 -20.16 -20.85 -2.15
CA LEU A 253 -19.10 -21.86 -2.10
C LEU A 253 -19.67 -23.29 -2.20
N THR A 254 -20.71 -23.58 -1.44
CA THR A 254 -21.37 -24.91 -1.46
C THR A 254 -21.92 -25.24 -2.85
N LYS A 255 -22.64 -24.28 -3.46
CA LYS A 255 -23.20 -24.46 -4.82
C LYS A 255 -22.13 -24.64 -5.90
N SER A 256 -20.94 -24.14 -5.69
CA SER A 256 -19.82 -24.26 -6.64
C SER A 256 -19.04 -25.56 -6.53
N GLY A 257 -19.44 -26.51 -5.66
CA GLY A 257 -18.70 -27.75 -5.41
C GLY A 257 -17.35 -27.53 -4.71
N PHE A 258 -17.18 -26.39 -4.02
CA PHE A 258 -15.94 -26.04 -3.35
C PHE A 258 -15.48 -27.09 -2.33
N ALA A 259 -16.42 -27.77 -1.68
CA ALA A 259 -16.16 -28.78 -0.67
C ALA A 259 -15.85 -30.19 -1.24
N ASP A 260 -16.06 -30.42 -2.55
CA ASP A 260 -15.95 -31.75 -3.16
C ASP A 260 -14.54 -32.36 -3.04
N LYS A 261 -13.52 -31.53 -2.93
CA LYS A 261 -12.14 -31.93 -2.64
C LYS A 261 -11.77 -31.48 -1.24
N ALA A 262 -11.51 -32.47 -0.37
CA ALA A 262 -11.06 -32.18 1.00
C ALA A 262 -9.61 -31.69 0.98
N GLU A 263 -9.41 -30.46 1.46
CA GLU A 263 -8.10 -29.83 1.67
C GLU A 263 -8.12 -29.12 3.03
N ASP A 264 -7.05 -29.21 3.81
CA ASP A 264 -7.05 -28.71 5.20
C ASP A 264 -7.34 -27.20 5.28
N TRP A 265 -6.78 -26.41 4.35
CA TRP A 265 -7.04 -24.97 4.31
C TRP A 265 -8.52 -24.60 4.08
N LYS A 266 -9.31 -25.48 3.47
CA LYS A 266 -10.76 -25.26 3.32
C LYS A 266 -11.49 -25.43 4.65
N LYS A 267 -11.03 -26.36 5.48
CA LYS A 267 -11.55 -26.48 6.86
C LYS A 267 -11.25 -25.24 7.66
N ASP A 268 -10.02 -24.70 7.52
CA ASP A 268 -9.65 -23.43 8.17
C ASP A 268 -10.56 -22.29 7.69
N LEU A 269 -10.83 -22.19 6.38
CA LEU A 269 -11.73 -21.17 5.82
C LEU A 269 -13.13 -21.26 6.42
N TYR A 270 -13.73 -22.47 6.48
CA TYR A 270 -15.07 -22.64 7.06
C TYR A 270 -15.09 -22.27 8.54
N LYS A 271 -14.04 -22.61 9.28
CA LYS A 271 -13.87 -22.19 10.67
C LYS A 271 -13.77 -20.69 10.80
N GLU A 272 -12.88 -20.04 10.05
CA GLU A 272 -12.70 -18.59 10.01
C GLU A 272 -14.01 -17.84 9.65
N LEU A 273 -14.78 -18.40 8.70
CA LEU A 273 -16.07 -17.86 8.28
C LEU A 273 -17.12 -17.99 9.39
N ALA A 274 -17.23 -19.15 10.01
CA ALA A 274 -18.17 -19.40 11.11
C ALA A 274 -17.85 -18.51 12.33
N GLU A 275 -16.57 -18.39 12.70
CA GLU A 275 -16.10 -17.52 13.77
C GLU A 275 -16.47 -16.05 13.50
N THR A 276 -16.29 -15.59 12.25
CA THR A 276 -16.59 -14.20 11.86
C THR A 276 -18.08 -13.92 11.89
N ILE A 277 -18.93 -14.84 11.38
CA ILE A 277 -20.39 -14.74 11.46
C ILE A 277 -20.84 -14.75 12.93
N GLY A 278 -20.26 -15.64 13.74
CA GLY A 278 -20.54 -15.75 15.18
C GLY A 278 -20.20 -14.48 15.94
N ALA A 279 -19.02 -13.90 15.70
CA ALA A 279 -18.57 -12.68 16.35
C ALA A 279 -19.45 -11.46 16.04
N ARG A 280 -20.03 -11.38 14.85
CA ARG A 280 -20.98 -10.32 14.47
C ARG A 280 -22.31 -10.41 15.20
N ASN A 281 -22.67 -11.58 15.73
CA ASN A 281 -23.86 -11.84 16.52
C ASN A 281 -25.18 -11.34 15.88
N GLN A 282 -25.27 -11.41 14.56
CA GLN A 282 -26.51 -11.07 13.84
C GLN A 282 -27.46 -12.27 13.88
N LYS A 283 -28.57 -12.15 14.65
CA LYS A 283 -29.51 -13.26 14.93
C LYS A 283 -30.01 -13.98 13.68
N SER A 284 -30.30 -13.27 12.60
CA SER A 284 -30.74 -13.88 11.32
C SER A 284 -29.64 -14.78 10.72
N GLN A 285 -28.42 -14.28 10.61
CA GLN A 285 -27.29 -15.05 10.07
C GLN A 285 -26.91 -16.25 10.94
N LEU A 286 -26.97 -16.10 12.27
CA LEU A 286 -26.72 -17.22 13.20
C LEU A 286 -27.79 -18.31 13.04
N LYS A 287 -29.08 -17.93 12.94
CA LYS A 287 -30.16 -18.89 12.70
C LYS A 287 -29.96 -19.63 11.38
N ASP A 288 -29.62 -18.88 10.31
CA ASP A 288 -29.39 -19.45 9.00
C ASP A 288 -28.17 -20.38 8.97
N LEU A 289 -27.09 -20.03 9.68
CA LEU A 289 -25.90 -20.87 9.83
C LEU A 289 -26.25 -22.19 10.56
N LEU A 290 -26.96 -22.12 11.68
CA LEU A 290 -27.35 -23.29 12.47
C LEU A 290 -28.32 -24.23 11.74
N GLN A 291 -29.09 -23.73 10.78
CA GLN A 291 -29.97 -24.56 9.95
C GLN A 291 -29.23 -25.35 8.87
N ARG A 292 -27.98 -24.97 8.57
CA ARG A 292 -27.10 -25.60 7.57
C ARG A 292 -26.05 -26.53 8.17
N ALA A 293 -25.81 -26.41 9.49
CA ALA A 293 -24.91 -27.30 10.24
C ALA A 293 -25.59 -28.64 10.59
#